data_55b69d99ccf9a8bb2b6b561e2db30e42
#
_entry.id   55b69d99ccf9a8bb2b6b561e2db30e42
#
_cell.length_a   1.000
_cell.length_b   1.000
_cell.length_c   1.000
_cell.angle_alpha   90.00
_cell.angle_beta   90.00
_cell.angle_gamma   90.00
#
_symmetry.space_group_name_H-M   'P 1'
#
loop_
_entity.id
_entity.type
_entity.pdbx_description
1 polymer ?
#
loop_
_entity_poly.entity_id
_entity_poly.type
_entity_poly.pdbx_seq_one_letter_code
_entity_poly.pdbx_strand_id
1 'polypeptide(L)'
;MELTAAASADEAKSGSWQVKVNVNVRDLQLTHEDAKYAGGIDVSFHVEGAGTVVTKTLKIAIPDDQFAAFLEKGIETSQTIETTGAAGAVRVVVQDLTTGAEESLTVPLKEK
;
A
#
# COMPACT_ATOMS: atom_id res chain seq x y z
N MET A 1 5.78 5.34 -10.64
CA MET A 1 5.41 4.16 -9.83
C MET A 1 3.96 3.81 -10.10
N GLU A 2 3.70 2.60 -10.50
CA GLU A 2 2.33 2.17 -10.72
C GLU A 2 1.74 1.61 -9.43
N LEU A 3 0.61 2.15 -9.03
CA LEU A 3 -0.01 1.89 -7.74
C LEU A 3 -1.49 1.66 -7.94
N THR A 4 -2.01 0.59 -7.38
CA THR A 4 -3.46 0.35 -7.34
C THR A 4 -3.88 0.14 -5.89
N ALA A 5 -5.09 0.55 -5.58
CA ALA A 5 -5.65 0.37 -4.24
C ALA A 5 -7.16 0.26 -4.31
N ALA A 6 -7.71 -0.48 -3.37
CA ALA A 6 -9.16 -0.64 -3.22
C ALA A 6 -9.53 -0.74 -1.75
N ALA A 7 -10.68 -0.21 -1.40
CA ALA A 7 -11.20 -0.26 -0.05
C ALA A 7 -12.49 -1.07 -0.02
N SER A 8 -12.64 -1.89 1.02
CA SER A 8 -13.89 -2.61 1.26
C SER A 8 -14.31 -2.44 2.71
N ALA A 9 -15.62 -2.30 2.93
CA ALA A 9 -16.17 -2.16 4.27
C ALA A 9 -16.05 -3.49 5.01
N ASP A 10 -15.69 -3.42 6.28
CA ASP A 10 -15.70 -4.58 7.16
C ASP A 10 -17.15 -4.81 7.63
N GLU A 11 -17.74 -5.90 7.20
CA GLU A 11 -19.13 -6.22 7.54
C GLU A 11 -19.31 -6.50 9.04
N ALA A 12 -18.25 -6.94 9.70
CA ALA A 12 -18.31 -7.27 11.12
C ALA A 12 -18.25 -6.05 12.04
N LYS A 13 -17.78 -4.91 11.53
CA LYS A 13 -17.58 -3.73 12.34
C LYS A 13 -17.87 -2.46 11.55
N SER A 14 -18.93 -1.77 11.95
CA SER A 14 -19.31 -0.49 11.31
C SER A 14 -18.20 0.55 11.46
N GLY A 15 -17.90 1.26 10.39
CA GLY A 15 -16.86 2.28 10.37
C GLY A 15 -15.44 1.74 10.17
N SER A 16 -15.29 0.43 10.01
CA SER A 16 -14.00 -0.19 9.73
C SER A 16 -13.90 -0.56 8.25
N TRP A 17 -12.75 -0.30 7.66
CA TRP A 17 -12.49 -0.55 6.26
C TRP A 17 -11.18 -1.28 6.09
N GLN A 18 -11.11 -2.20 5.15
CA GLN A 18 -9.87 -2.82 4.75
C GLN A 18 -9.42 -2.20 3.43
N VAL A 19 -8.24 -1.62 3.43
CA VAL A 19 -7.64 -1.03 2.23
C VAL A 19 -6.53 -1.94 1.74
N LYS A 20 -6.67 -2.42 0.52
CA LYS A 20 -5.65 -3.25 -0.14
C LYS A 20 -4.89 -2.39 -1.12
N VAL A 21 -3.56 -2.48 -1.07
CA VAL A 21 -2.67 -1.70 -1.93
C VAL A 21 -1.77 -2.66 -2.67
N ASN A 22 -1.63 -2.46 -3.97
CA ASN A 22 -0.71 -3.22 -4.80
C ASN A 22 0.28 -2.27 -5.46
N VAL A 23 1.58 -2.54 -5.29
CA VAL A 23 2.66 -1.73 -5.84
C VAL A 23 3.39 -2.56 -6.89
N ASN A 24 3.58 -1.98 -8.08
CA ASN A 24 4.31 -2.65 -9.15
C ASN A 24 5.80 -2.68 -8.82
N VAL A 25 6.36 -3.88 -8.74
CA VAL A 25 7.78 -4.10 -8.40
C VAL A 25 8.71 -3.42 -9.40
N ARG A 26 8.32 -3.35 -10.67
CA ARG A 26 9.14 -2.75 -11.73
C ARG A 26 9.44 -1.27 -11.48
N ASP A 27 8.61 -0.61 -10.70
CA ASP A 27 8.75 0.81 -10.43
C ASP A 27 9.56 1.09 -9.17
N LEU A 28 10.01 0.04 -8.50
CA LEU A 28 10.79 0.15 -7.28
C LEU A 28 12.28 -0.05 -7.59
N GLN A 29 13.11 0.69 -6.85
CA GLN A 29 14.56 0.52 -6.92
C GLN A 29 14.97 -0.53 -5.89
N LEU A 30 15.32 -1.71 -6.36
CA LEU A 30 15.74 -2.82 -5.51
C LEU A 30 17.23 -3.08 -5.69
N THR A 31 17.90 -3.43 -4.59
CA THR A 31 19.31 -3.81 -4.61
C THR A 31 19.40 -5.34 -4.77
N HIS A 32 20.21 -5.80 -5.71
CA HIS A 32 20.38 -7.23 -5.92
C HIS A 32 21.69 -7.70 -5.28
N GLU A 33 21.57 -8.48 -4.21
CA GLU A 33 22.71 -9.06 -3.48
C GLU A 33 22.33 -10.43 -2.94
N ASP A 34 23.31 -11.33 -2.86
CA ASP A 34 23.14 -12.66 -2.25
C ASP A 34 21.92 -13.44 -2.81
N ALA A 35 21.75 -13.39 -4.13
CA ALA A 35 20.68 -14.08 -4.86
C ALA A 35 19.27 -13.61 -4.43
N LYS A 36 19.15 -12.35 -4.03
CA LYS A 36 17.83 -11.76 -3.71
C LYS A 36 17.77 -10.27 -4.06
N TYR A 37 16.55 -9.79 -4.27
CA TYR A 37 16.29 -8.37 -4.47
C TYR A 37 15.75 -7.79 -3.17
N ALA A 38 16.37 -6.72 -2.70
CA ALA A 38 16.04 -6.12 -1.42
C ALA A 38 15.74 -4.63 -1.54
N GLY A 39 14.86 -4.15 -0.71
CA GLY A 39 14.49 -2.74 -0.66
C GLY A 39 13.49 -2.48 0.44
N GLY A 40 12.81 -1.36 0.36
CA GLY A 40 11.77 -1.02 1.32
C GLY A 40 10.83 0.03 0.78
N ILE A 41 9.62 0.02 1.30
CA ILE A 41 8.62 1.04 1.00
C ILE A 41 7.90 1.44 2.28
N ASP A 42 7.50 2.70 2.35
CA ASP A 42 6.56 3.19 3.35
C ASP A 42 5.21 3.37 2.69
N VAL A 43 4.17 2.85 3.31
CA VAL A 43 2.79 3.00 2.85
C VAL A 43 2.03 3.77 3.93
N SER A 44 1.53 4.94 3.58
CA SER A 44 0.78 5.79 4.51
C SER A 44 -0.66 5.89 4.07
N PHE A 45 -1.57 5.81 5.04
CA PHE A 45 -3.01 5.91 4.81
C PHE A 45 -3.52 7.16 5.53
N HIS A 46 -3.94 8.15 4.75
CA HIS A 46 -4.48 9.41 5.28
C HIS A 46 -5.99 9.40 5.12
N VAL A 47 -6.71 9.27 6.21
CA VAL A 47 -8.17 9.23 6.19
C VAL A 47 -8.71 10.66 6.15
N GLU A 48 -9.34 11.03 5.04
CA GLU A 48 -9.89 12.37 4.88
C GLU A 48 -11.07 12.59 5.83
N GLY A 49 -11.08 13.75 6.46
CA GLY A 49 -12.15 14.11 7.40
C GLY A 49 -11.91 13.67 8.83
N ALA A 50 -11.06 12.66 9.05
CA ALA A 50 -10.79 12.15 10.39
C ALA A 50 -9.44 12.59 10.94
N GLY A 51 -8.55 13.10 10.08
CA GLY A 51 -7.20 13.50 10.50
C GLY A 51 -6.30 12.35 10.91
N THR A 52 -6.73 11.12 10.66
CA THR A 52 -5.98 9.92 11.05
C THR A 52 -4.96 9.56 9.97
N VAL A 53 -3.74 9.27 10.41
CA VAL A 53 -2.67 8.81 9.50
C VAL A 53 -2.08 7.53 10.08
N VAL A 54 -2.04 6.48 9.25
CA VAL A 54 -1.40 5.22 9.62
C VAL A 54 -0.28 4.97 8.62
N THR A 55 0.92 4.73 9.10
CA THR A 55 2.08 4.44 8.25
C THR A 55 2.59 3.04 8.54
N LYS A 56 2.88 2.30 7.48
CA LYS A 56 3.39 0.94 7.55
C LYS A 56 4.64 0.83 6.70
N THR A 57 5.74 0.37 7.28
CA THR A 57 6.98 0.14 6.55
C THR A 57 7.08 -1.33 6.18
N LEU A 58 7.33 -1.59 4.91
CA LEU A 58 7.50 -2.95 4.39
C LEU A 58 8.93 -3.15 3.93
N LYS A 59 9.57 -4.17 4.47
CA LYS A 59 10.87 -4.62 3.97
C LYS A 59 10.64 -5.60 2.84
N ILE A 60 11.35 -5.39 1.74
CA ILE A 60 11.23 -6.23 0.56
C ILE A 60 12.48 -7.10 0.46
N ALA A 61 12.27 -8.40 0.40
CA ALA A 61 13.35 -9.36 0.17
C ALA A 61 12.79 -10.48 -0.70
N ILE A 62 13.13 -10.47 -1.98
CA ILE A 62 12.58 -11.39 -2.97
C ILE A 62 13.69 -12.28 -3.50
N PRO A 63 13.65 -13.60 -3.26
CA PRO A 63 14.62 -14.51 -3.85
C PRO A 63 14.57 -14.48 -5.38
N ASP A 64 15.72 -14.70 -6.03
CA ASP A 64 15.82 -14.66 -7.49
C ASP A 64 14.82 -15.56 -8.18
N ASP A 65 14.58 -16.74 -7.63
CA ASP A 65 13.66 -17.72 -8.21
C ASP A 65 12.18 -17.33 -8.10
N GLN A 66 11.86 -16.31 -7.31
CA GLN A 66 10.50 -15.81 -7.14
C GLN A 66 10.29 -14.44 -7.75
N PHE A 67 11.34 -13.80 -8.22
CA PHE A 67 11.27 -12.43 -8.71
C PHE A 67 10.31 -12.27 -9.89
N ALA A 68 10.30 -13.21 -10.82
CA ALA A 68 9.40 -13.15 -11.96
C ALA A 68 7.93 -13.17 -11.55
N ALA A 69 7.58 -13.93 -10.50
CA ALA A 69 6.22 -13.98 -10.00
C ALA A 69 5.80 -12.63 -9.38
N PHE A 70 6.71 -11.98 -8.67
CA PHE A 70 6.44 -10.65 -8.11
C PHE A 70 6.34 -9.57 -9.18
N LEU A 71 7.06 -9.70 -10.29
CA LEU A 71 6.93 -8.78 -11.42
C LEU A 71 5.52 -8.83 -12.02
N GLU A 72 4.88 -9.99 -12.00
CA GLU A 72 3.51 -10.13 -12.50
C GLU A 72 2.46 -9.72 -11.49
N LYS A 73 2.63 -10.10 -10.22
CA LYS A 73 1.63 -9.90 -9.18
C LYS A 73 1.76 -8.57 -8.44
N GLY A 74 2.96 -8.00 -8.39
CA GLY A 74 3.24 -6.85 -7.57
C GLY A 74 3.38 -7.20 -6.10
N ILE A 75 3.57 -6.18 -5.27
CA ILE A 75 3.64 -6.33 -3.82
C ILE A 75 2.32 -5.86 -3.25
N GLU A 76 1.61 -6.76 -2.57
CA GLU A 76 0.32 -6.46 -1.98
C GLU A 76 0.43 -6.30 -0.48
N THR A 77 -0.20 -5.26 0.05
CA THR A 77 -0.36 -5.07 1.48
C THR A 77 -1.78 -4.61 1.77
N SER A 78 -2.24 -4.86 2.97
CA SER A 78 -3.55 -4.39 3.39
C SER A 78 -3.46 -3.76 4.77
N GLN A 79 -4.36 -2.83 5.04
CA GLN A 79 -4.43 -2.15 6.32
C GLN A 79 -5.89 -1.93 6.67
N THR A 80 -6.24 -2.24 7.91
CA THR A 80 -7.54 -1.91 8.44
C THR A 80 -7.50 -0.47 8.97
N ILE A 81 -8.44 0.35 8.52
CA ILE A 81 -8.60 1.71 9.01
C ILE A 81 -9.98 1.86 9.65
N GLU A 82 -10.05 2.71 10.65
CA GLU A 82 -11.30 3.02 11.31
C GLU A 82 -11.67 4.46 11.01
N THR A 83 -12.93 4.66 10.66
CA THR A 83 -13.46 5.99 10.37
C THR A 83 -14.61 6.31 11.32
N THR A 84 -14.71 7.58 11.69
CA THR A 84 -15.83 8.08 12.46
C THR A 84 -16.57 9.12 11.62
N GLY A 85 -17.89 9.01 11.57
CA GLY A 85 -18.71 9.95 10.81
C GLY A 85 -18.59 9.73 9.30
N ALA A 86 -18.59 10.80 8.55
CA ALA A 86 -18.72 10.78 7.11
C ALA A 86 -17.35 10.86 6.37
N ALA A 87 -16.43 9.98 6.71
CA ALA A 87 -15.17 9.92 5.97
C ALA A 87 -15.47 9.48 4.53
N GLY A 88 -15.03 10.28 3.54
CA GLY A 88 -15.34 10.03 2.14
C GLY A 88 -14.26 9.34 1.36
N ALA A 89 -13.01 9.37 1.82
CA ALA A 89 -11.90 8.81 1.07
C ALA A 89 -10.68 8.57 1.97
N VAL A 90 -9.80 7.70 1.49
CA VAL A 90 -8.46 7.54 2.07
C VAL A 90 -7.42 7.81 0.98
N ARG A 91 -6.43 8.60 1.32
CA ARG A 91 -5.30 8.85 0.42
C ARG A 91 -4.18 7.91 0.79
N VAL A 92 -3.76 7.08 -0.16
CA VAL A 92 -2.65 6.15 0.01
C VAL A 92 -1.40 6.77 -0.59
N VAL A 93 -0.34 6.85 0.18
CA VAL A 93 0.94 7.37 -0.29
C VAL A 93 1.99 6.27 -0.12
N VAL A 94 2.69 5.95 -1.21
CA VAL A 94 3.76 4.95 -1.20
C VAL A 94 5.07 5.64 -1.53
N GLN A 95 6.08 5.44 -0.69
CA GLN A 95 7.41 5.98 -0.90
C GLN A 95 8.41 4.85 -1.02
N ASP A 96 9.22 4.90 -2.09
CA ASP A 96 10.36 4.00 -2.26
C ASP A 96 11.49 4.51 -1.37
N LEU A 97 11.90 3.73 -0.38
CA LEU A 97 12.91 4.15 0.59
C LEU A 97 14.33 4.19 0.02
N THR A 98 14.55 3.56 -1.13
CA THR A 98 15.86 3.58 -1.78
C THR A 98 16.09 4.89 -2.54
N THR A 99 15.09 5.37 -3.26
CA THR A 99 15.20 6.56 -4.11
C THR A 99 14.51 7.78 -3.54
N GLY A 100 13.59 7.59 -2.60
CA GLY A 100 12.72 8.67 -2.13
C GLY A 100 11.54 8.98 -3.07
N ALA A 101 11.41 8.25 -4.17
CA ALA A 101 10.30 8.45 -5.10
C ALA A 101 8.97 8.13 -4.44
N GLU A 102 7.96 8.92 -4.73
CA GLU A 102 6.67 8.85 -4.05
C GLU A 102 5.53 8.88 -5.05
N GLU A 103 4.49 8.12 -4.78
CA GLU A 103 3.26 8.10 -5.57
C GLU A 103 2.08 8.07 -4.61
N SER A 104 0.99 8.69 -5.01
CA SER A 104 -0.22 8.70 -4.18
C SER A 104 -1.46 8.41 -5.01
N LEU A 105 -2.47 7.88 -4.33
CA LEU A 105 -3.74 7.51 -4.93
C LEU A 105 -4.84 7.72 -3.90
N THR A 106 -5.94 8.34 -4.30
CA THR A 106 -7.10 8.53 -3.43
C THR A 106 -8.12 7.45 -3.72
N VAL A 107 -8.53 6.74 -2.68
CA VAL A 107 -9.51 5.66 -2.75
C VAL A 107 -10.80 6.11 -2.10
N PRO A 108 -11.92 6.16 -2.82
CA PRO A 108 -13.19 6.53 -2.20
C PRO A 108 -13.68 5.43 -1.25
N LEU A 109 -14.21 5.85 -0.11
CA LEU A 109 -14.83 4.96 0.85
C LEU A 109 -16.34 5.00 0.63
N LYS A 110 -16.83 4.01 -0.09
CA LYS A 110 -18.26 3.95 -0.42
C LYS A 110 -18.91 2.73 0.20
N GLU A 111 -19.96 2.97 0.93
CA GLU A 111 -20.84 1.90 1.38
C GLU A 111 -21.82 1.59 0.26
N LYS A 112 -22.14 0.33 0.15
CA LYS A 112 -23.21 -0.08 -0.76
C LYS A 112 -24.56 0.27 -0.19
#